data_e3e250bd2d2386cd8305d54cd5c366f2
#
_entry.id   e3e250bd2d2386cd8305d54cd5c366f2
#
_cell.length_a   1.000
_cell.length_b   1.000
_cell.length_c   1.000
_cell.angle_alpha   90.00
_cell.angle_beta   90.00
_cell.angle_gamma   90.00
#
_symmetry.space_group_name_H-M   'P 1'
#
loop_
_entity.id
_entity.type
_entity.pdbx_description
1 polymer ?
#
loop_
_entity_poly.entity_id
_entity_poly.type
_entity_poly.pdbx_seq_one_letter_code
_entity_poly.pdbx_strand_id
1 'polypeptide(L)'
;MKRILLCLLAALLCLSLAGCGAKGDTSSVRVDQSASETLEKDEIRAAMDAAMDAFRKTREGETLLALRYDEAYSLAWVTANDPEPDENTLVLLATYLDADGKQHSGMPWVLQRNDKGNWNVEDMK
;
A
#
# COMPACT_ATOMS: atom_id res chain seq x y z
N MET A 1 34.66 5.84 -31.97
CA MET A 1 34.61 5.32 -30.61
C MET A 1 33.89 6.22 -29.62
N LYS A 2 34.19 7.51 -29.56
CA LYS A 2 33.49 8.44 -28.62
C LYS A 2 31.98 8.59 -28.87
N ARG A 3 31.51 8.48 -30.10
CA ARG A 3 30.10 8.57 -30.47
C ARG A 3 29.26 7.36 -30.05
N ILE A 4 29.89 6.17 -30.08
CA ILE A 4 29.23 4.94 -29.67
C ILE A 4 29.10 4.86 -28.14
N LEU A 5 30.10 5.38 -27.42
CA LEU A 5 30.09 5.45 -25.97
C LEU A 5 28.98 6.41 -25.45
N LEU A 6 28.77 7.53 -26.14
CA LEU A 6 27.72 8.49 -25.83
C LEU A 6 26.31 7.91 -26.04
N CYS A 7 26.13 7.14 -27.12
CA CYS A 7 24.84 6.49 -27.40
C CYS A 7 24.53 5.39 -26.38
N LEU A 8 25.54 4.65 -25.94
CA LEU A 8 25.38 3.63 -24.89
C LEU A 8 25.04 4.25 -23.55
N LEU A 9 25.64 5.38 -23.19
CA LEU A 9 25.36 6.09 -21.95
C LEU A 9 23.94 6.68 -21.94
N ALA A 10 23.52 7.23 -23.08
CA ALA A 10 22.16 7.77 -23.24
C ALA A 10 21.10 6.66 -23.18
N ALA A 11 21.37 5.49 -23.75
CA ALA A 11 20.47 4.35 -23.69
C ALA A 11 20.34 3.80 -22.25
N LEU A 12 21.42 3.80 -21.48
CA LEU A 12 21.41 3.36 -20.08
C LEU A 12 20.59 4.33 -19.20
N LEU A 13 20.72 5.63 -19.44
CA LEU A 13 19.94 6.67 -18.75
C LEU A 13 18.44 6.59 -19.07
N CYS A 14 18.07 6.28 -20.30
CA CYS A 14 16.67 6.11 -20.69
C CYS A 14 16.05 4.86 -20.04
N LEU A 15 16.79 3.78 -19.87
CA LEU A 15 16.33 2.56 -19.21
C LEU A 15 16.08 2.77 -17.71
N SER A 16 16.93 3.55 -17.03
CA SER A 16 16.73 3.85 -15.61
C SER A 16 15.56 4.80 -15.36
N LEU A 17 15.29 5.74 -16.26
CA LEU A 17 14.14 6.63 -16.19
C LEU A 17 12.81 5.92 -16.47
N ALA A 18 12.79 4.97 -17.41
CA ALA A 18 11.60 4.17 -17.71
C ALA A 18 11.22 3.22 -16.56
N GLY A 19 12.19 2.76 -15.74
CA GLY A 19 11.94 1.93 -14.55
C GLY A 19 11.39 2.70 -13.35
N CYS A 20 11.58 4.03 -13.27
CA CYS A 20 11.17 4.85 -12.14
C CYS A 20 9.76 5.46 -12.29
N GLY A 21 9.19 5.53 -13.51
CA GLY A 21 7.93 6.25 -13.79
C GLY A 21 6.65 5.40 -13.76
N ALA A 22 6.76 4.07 -13.62
CA ALA A 22 5.66 3.14 -13.89
C ALA A 22 5.00 2.56 -12.63
N LYS A 23 5.26 3.10 -11.44
CA LYS A 23 4.79 2.53 -10.16
C LYS A 23 3.96 3.52 -9.37
N GLY A 24 3.19 3.00 -8.41
CA GLY A 24 2.48 3.82 -7.45
C GLY A 24 3.44 4.61 -6.56
N ASP A 25 3.05 5.82 -6.20
CA ASP A 25 3.85 6.73 -5.38
C ASP A 25 3.42 6.63 -3.91
N THR A 26 4.36 6.26 -3.05
CA THR A 26 4.18 6.19 -1.59
C THR A 26 5.15 7.10 -0.84
N SER A 27 5.78 8.05 -1.51
CA SER A 27 6.86 8.88 -0.95
C SER A 27 6.39 9.85 0.14
N SER A 28 5.11 10.19 0.19
CA SER A 28 4.55 11.19 1.11
C SER A 28 3.39 10.65 1.95
N VAL A 29 3.32 9.33 2.16
CA VAL A 29 2.24 8.70 2.91
C VAL A 29 2.28 9.09 4.38
N ARG A 30 1.14 9.52 4.91
CA ARG A 30 0.92 9.67 6.34
C ARG A 30 0.29 8.42 6.90
N VAL A 31 0.81 7.93 8.03
CA VAL A 31 0.27 6.76 8.72
C VAL A 31 -0.32 7.18 10.07
N ASP A 32 -1.48 6.63 10.39
CA ASP A 32 -2.15 6.87 11.67
C ASP A 32 -2.53 5.52 12.30
N GLN A 33 -1.95 5.27 13.48
CA GLN A 33 -2.18 4.07 14.29
C GLN A 33 -2.79 4.42 15.65
N SER A 34 -3.24 5.65 15.84
CA SER A 34 -3.67 6.15 17.15
C SER A 34 -4.91 5.46 17.72
N ALA A 35 -5.74 4.88 16.85
CA ALA A 35 -6.96 4.16 17.25
C ALA A 35 -6.75 2.66 17.46
N SER A 36 -5.51 2.22 17.67
CA SER A 36 -5.19 0.82 18.02
C SER A 36 -5.26 0.62 19.54
N GLU A 37 -5.99 -0.40 19.97
CA GLU A 37 -6.12 -0.77 21.38
C GLU A 37 -5.57 -2.17 21.69
N THR A 38 -5.87 -3.15 20.85
CA THR A 38 -5.50 -4.56 21.08
C THR A 38 -4.34 -5.04 20.23
N LEU A 39 -4.21 -4.57 18.98
CA LEU A 39 -3.08 -4.89 18.14
C LEU A 39 -1.88 -4.00 18.46
N GLU A 40 -0.71 -4.62 18.52
CA GLU A 40 0.54 -3.89 18.73
C GLU A 40 0.85 -2.99 17.51
N LYS A 41 1.43 -1.83 17.78
CA LYS A 41 1.77 -0.86 16.75
C LYS A 41 2.71 -1.42 15.69
N ASP A 42 3.62 -2.31 16.08
CA ASP A 42 4.56 -2.97 15.16
C ASP A 42 3.84 -3.89 14.18
N GLU A 43 2.80 -4.60 14.62
CA GLU A 43 1.96 -5.43 13.75
C GLU A 43 1.19 -4.58 12.74
N ILE A 44 0.60 -3.49 13.20
CA ILE A 44 -0.13 -2.59 12.31
C ILE A 44 0.83 -1.94 11.31
N ARG A 45 2.01 -1.56 11.75
CA ARG A 45 3.03 -0.99 10.86
C ARG A 45 3.48 -2.00 9.80
N ALA A 46 3.66 -3.26 10.17
CA ALA A 46 3.98 -4.33 9.23
C ALA A 46 2.88 -4.51 8.17
N ALA A 47 1.61 -4.45 8.58
CA ALA A 47 0.48 -4.49 7.66
C ALA A 47 0.46 -3.27 6.72
N MET A 48 0.72 -2.07 7.25
CA MET A 48 0.82 -0.85 6.45
C MET A 48 1.97 -0.90 5.45
N ASP A 49 3.13 -1.42 5.86
CA ASP A 49 4.27 -1.60 4.97
C ASP A 49 3.95 -2.57 3.83
N ALA A 50 3.24 -3.67 4.11
CA ALA A 50 2.76 -4.59 3.09
C ALA A 50 1.77 -3.93 2.12
N ALA A 51 0.86 -3.11 2.63
CA ALA A 51 -0.10 -2.36 1.83
C ALA A 51 0.60 -1.34 0.91
N MET A 52 1.58 -0.61 1.44
CA MET A 52 2.37 0.35 0.66
C MET A 52 3.18 -0.35 -0.45
N ASP A 53 3.76 -1.51 -0.14
CA ASP A 53 4.51 -2.30 -1.13
C ASP A 53 3.60 -2.80 -2.25
N ALA A 54 2.42 -3.31 -1.92
CA ALA A 54 1.42 -3.74 -2.89
C ALA A 54 0.94 -2.57 -3.76
N PHE A 55 0.73 -1.40 -3.16
CA PHE A 55 0.32 -0.19 -3.88
C PHE A 55 1.39 0.22 -4.90
N ARG A 56 2.66 0.26 -4.49
CA ARG A 56 3.77 0.58 -5.40
C ARG A 56 3.83 -0.36 -6.60
N LYS A 57 3.55 -1.64 -6.40
CA LYS A 57 3.67 -2.67 -7.43
C LYS A 57 2.47 -2.74 -8.38
N THR A 58 1.28 -2.37 -7.92
CA THR A 58 0.03 -2.62 -8.65
C THR A 58 -0.74 -1.37 -9.08
N ARG A 59 -0.47 -0.21 -8.47
CA ARG A 59 -1.23 1.03 -8.68
C ARG A 59 -0.42 2.07 -9.45
N GLU A 60 -0.09 1.72 -10.69
CA GLU A 60 0.67 2.57 -11.59
C GLU A 60 -0.01 3.93 -11.81
N GLY A 61 0.75 5.00 -11.64
CA GLY A 61 0.27 6.36 -11.83
C GLY A 61 -0.58 6.94 -10.71
N GLU A 62 -0.85 6.16 -9.65
CA GLU A 62 -1.61 6.60 -8.48
C GLU A 62 -0.68 7.04 -7.34
N THR A 63 -1.19 7.88 -6.44
CA THR A 63 -0.43 8.42 -5.31
C THR A 63 -1.16 8.11 -4.00
N LEU A 64 -0.50 7.37 -3.12
CA LEU A 64 -1.04 7.09 -1.79
C LEU A 64 -0.75 8.27 -0.86
N LEU A 65 -1.79 8.81 -0.24
CA LEU A 65 -1.70 9.97 0.63
C LEU A 65 -1.70 9.61 2.12
N ALA A 66 -2.52 8.63 2.51
CA ALA A 66 -2.64 8.25 3.91
C ALA A 66 -3.10 6.80 4.08
N LEU A 67 -2.62 6.17 5.15
CA LEU A 67 -3.15 4.91 5.68
C LEU A 67 -3.52 5.12 7.14
N ARG A 68 -4.71 4.70 7.52
CA ARG A 68 -5.18 4.75 8.89
C ARG A 68 -5.69 3.39 9.34
N TYR A 69 -5.34 3.01 10.56
CA TYR A 69 -5.95 1.88 11.26
C TYR A 69 -6.92 2.39 12.31
N ASP A 70 -8.18 2.04 12.13
CA ASP A 70 -9.26 2.27 13.10
C ASP A 70 -9.75 0.90 13.55
N GLU A 71 -9.44 0.52 14.79
CA GLU A 71 -9.73 -0.82 15.30
C GLU A 71 -11.22 -1.12 15.33
N ALA A 72 -12.04 -0.17 15.74
CA ALA A 72 -13.49 -0.35 15.78
C ALA A 72 -14.05 -0.59 14.37
N TYR A 73 -13.58 0.17 13.38
CA TYR A 73 -13.97 -0.03 11.98
C TYR A 73 -13.50 -1.39 11.45
N SER A 74 -12.24 -1.74 11.70
CA SER A 74 -11.65 -3.00 11.24
C SER A 74 -12.43 -4.20 11.80
N LEU A 75 -12.68 -4.22 13.10
CA LEU A 75 -13.44 -5.29 13.75
C LEU A 75 -14.88 -5.39 13.22
N ALA A 76 -15.55 -4.26 13.04
CA ALA A 76 -16.90 -4.23 12.51
C ALA A 76 -16.96 -4.76 11.07
N TRP A 77 -15.99 -4.38 10.26
CA TRP A 77 -15.91 -4.83 8.87
C TRP A 77 -15.67 -6.34 8.80
N VAL A 78 -14.68 -6.84 9.55
CA VAL A 78 -14.34 -8.28 9.57
C VAL A 78 -15.54 -9.10 10.06
N THR A 79 -16.20 -8.67 11.12
CA THR A 79 -17.38 -9.36 11.66
C THR A 79 -18.53 -9.41 10.65
N ALA A 80 -18.72 -8.35 9.87
CA ALA A 80 -19.80 -8.27 8.88
C ALA A 80 -19.51 -9.09 7.61
N ASN A 81 -18.24 -9.29 7.25
CA ASN A 81 -17.85 -9.88 5.96
C ASN A 81 -17.22 -11.26 6.08
N ASP A 82 -16.84 -11.70 7.28
CA ASP A 82 -16.23 -13.00 7.51
C ASP A 82 -17.12 -13.82 8.46
N PRO A 83 -17.63 -15.02 8.03
CA PRO A 83 -18.43 -15.88 8.90
C PRO A 83 -17.64 -16.44 10.08
N GLU A 84 -16.31 -16.54 9.98
CA GLU A 84 -15.42 -17.01 11.04
C GLU A 84 -14.27 -16.00 11.23
N PRO A 85 -14.55 -14.81 11.80
CA PRO A 85 -13.51 -13.79 11.95
C PRO A 85 -12.39 -14.27 12.89
N ASP A 86 -11.14 -14.04 12.47
CA ASP A 86 -9.96 -14.38 13.24
C ASP A 86 -9.07 -13.14 13.46
N GLU A 87 -8.00 -13.31 14.22
CA GLU A 87 -7.03 -12.26 14.51
C GLU A 87 -6.07 -11.96 13.33
N ASN A 88 -6.19 -12.72 12.24
CA ASN A 88 -5.27 -12.66 11.11
C ASN A 88 -5.78 -11.78 9.97
N THR A 89 -6.93 -11.15 10.14
CA THR A 89 -7.51 -10.23 9.17
C THR A 89 -7.65 -8.84 9.77
N LEU A 90 -7.20 -7.83 9.06
CA LEU A 90 -7.44 -6.43 9.43
C LEU A 90 -7.80 -5.59 8.20
N VAL A 91 -8.41 -4.44 8.45
CA VAL A 91 -8.80 -3.49 7.42
C VAL A 91 -8.11 -2.17 7.70
N LEU A 92 -7.40 -1.66 6.68
CA LEU A 92 -6.85 -0.31 6.68
C LEU A 92 -7.76 0.61 5.90
N LEU A 93 -7.83 1.86 6.31
CA LEU A 93 -8.51 2.93 5.57
C LEU A 93 -7.47 3.71 4.78
N ALA A 94 -7.62 3.72 3.47
CA ALA A 94 -6.69 4.38 2.57
C ALA A 94 -7.27 5.63 1.96
N THR A 95 -6.43 6.64 1.79
CA THR A 95 -6.72 7.84 0.99
C THR A 95 -5.67 7.94 -0.10
N TYR A 96 -6.11 8.01 -1.34
CA TYR A 96 -5.20 8.06 -2.48
C TYR A 96 -5.76 8.92 -3.62
N LEU A 97 -4.86 9.35 -4.50
CA LEU A 97 -5.20 9.97 -5.79
C LEU A 97 -5.10 8.89 -6.86
N ASP A 98 -6.14 8.77 -7.69
CA ASP A 98 -6.08 7.88 -8.85
C ASP A 98 -5.23 8.49 -9.99
N ALA A 99 -5.07 7.77 -11.08
CA ALA A 99 -4.25 8.21 -12.22
C ALA A 99 -4.77 9.51 -12.87
N ASP A 100 -6.04 9.84 -12.68
CA ASP A 100 -6.65 11.08 -13.16
C ASP A 100 -6.55 12.23 -12.13
N GLY A 101 -5.93 11.97 -10.98
CA GLY A 101 -5.78 12.95 -9.90
C GLY A 101 -7.00 13.09 -9.00
N LYS A 102 -8.00 12.21 -9.14
CA LYS A 102 -9.18 12.21 -8.29
C LYS A 102 -8.88 11.55 -6.95
N GLN A 103 -9.29 12.20 -5.86
CA GLN A 103 -9.08 11.69 -4.52
C GLN A 103 -10.16 10.68 -4.11
N HIS A 104 -9.70 9.56 -3.56
CA HIS A 104 -10.52 8.55 -2.91
C HIS A 104 -10.14 8.49 -1.43
N SER A 105 -11.10 8.68 -0.54
CA SER A 105 -10.85 8.74 0.91
C SER A 105 -11.61 7.64 1.63
N GLY A 106 -11.02 7.11 2.72
CA GLY A 106 -11.65 6.10 3.55
C GLY A 106 -11.91 4.79 2.84
N MET A 107 -11.06 4.42 1.90
CA MET A 107 -11.22 3.19 1.11
C MET A 107 -10.73 1.99 1.92
N PRO A 108 -11.57 0.96 2.13
CA PRO A 108 -11.17 -0.19 2.93
C PRO A 108 -10.22 -1.10 2.12
N TRP A 109 -9.04 -1.34 2.69
CA TRP A 109 -8.07 -2.28 2.18
C TRP A 109 -7.96 -3.44 3.16
N VAL A 110 -8.22 -4.65 2.68
CA VAL A 110 -8.26 -5.87 3.49
C VAL A 110 -6.93 -6.58 3.41
N LEU A 111 -6.35 -6.87 4.57
CA LEU A 111 -5.10 -7.61 4.68
C LEU A 111 -5.28 -8.85 5.53
N GLN A 112 -4.54 -9.90 5.19
CA GLN A 112 -4.53 -11.14 5.93
C GLN A 112 -3.10 -11.55 6.27
N ARG A 113 -2.90 -11.99 7.51
CA ARG A 113 -1.63 -12.51 8.00
C ARG A 113 -1.57 -14.02 7.78
N ASN A 114 -0.49 -14.49 7.16
CA ASN A 114 -0.27 -15.91 6.92
C ASN A 114 0.35 -16.61 8.14
N ASP A 115 0.54 -17.93 8.05
CA ASP A 115 1.10 -18.78 9.12
C ASP A 115 2.53 -18.38 9.52
N LYS A 116 3.25 -17.68 8.63
CA LYS A 116 4.61 -17.17 8.88
C LYS A 116 4.63 -15.80 9.56
N GLY A 117 3.46 -15.21 9.81
CA GLY A 117 3.32 -13.89 10.39
C GLY A 117 3.46 -12.73 9.41
N ASN A 118 3.45 -12.99 8.11
CA ASN A 118 3.54 -11.96 7.08
C ASN A 118 2.15 -11.51 6.63
N TRP A 119 1.99 -10.19 6.45
CA TRP A 119 0.77 -9.60 5.94
C TRP A 119 0.73 -9.59 4.42
N ASN A 120 -0.42 -9.95 3.88
CA ASN A 120 -0.70 -9.92 2.44
C ASN A 120 -1.99 -9.13 2.19
N VAL A 121 -2.01 -8.37 1.11
CA VAL A 121 -3.19 -7.64 0.70
C VAL A 121 -4.14 -8.58 -0.03
N GLU A 122 -5.37 -8.70 0.49
CA GLU A 122 -6.44 -9.49 -0.13
C GLU A 122 -7.29 -8.64 -1.06
N ASP A 123 -7.57 -7.39 -0.70
CA ASP A 123 -8.39 -6.47 -1.49
C ASP A 123 -7.95 -5.03 -1.24
N MET A 124 -7.81 -4.27 -2.33
CA MET A 124 -7.53 -2.83 -2.32
C MET A 124 -8.57 -2.10 -3.16
N LYS A 125 -9.49 -1.43 -2.51
CA LYS A 125 -10.55 -0.67 -3.21
C LYS A 125 -10.22 0.78 -3.56
#